data_0fb078cc5238940335a0a1dccbd17183
#
_entry.id   0fb078cc5238940335a0a1dccbd17183
#
_cell.length_a   1.000
_cell.length_b   1.000
_cell.length_c   1.000
_cell.angle_alpha   90.00
_cell.angle_beta   90.00
_cell.angle_gamma   90.00
#
_symmetry.space_group_name_H-M   'P 1'
#
loop_
_entity.id
_entity.type
_entity.pdbx_description
1 polymer ?
#
loop_
_entity_poly.entity_id
_entity_poly.type
_entity_poly.pdbx_seq_one_letter_code
_entity_poly.pdbx_strand_id
1 'polypeptide(L)'
;NPTIFDIGGNKGQSIEKYLKIFDKPIIHSFEPIKSEFDHMFSKFKNNKNVFLNNCALGDKTEEKELNITVKSGNSSFNKINPGTDWLKLRSNQHNTSEKNYVTSVQKVNIIKLDDYCEDNNISSIDLVKIDTQGYEDKVLEGSLNTIKQNKIKAIVTEIMFDNIYDKYFSFYDIEKFIIPYNFRMVAIDISNNNLFSGTVFESNVYYLNKNYYKL
;
A
#
# COMPACT_ATOMS: atom_id res chain seq x y z
N ASN A 1 11.35 18.72 6.16
CA ASN A 1 11.58 17.26 6.18
C ASN A 1 10.24 16.56 6.33
N PRO A 2 9.59 16.07 5.25
CA PRO A 2 8.31 15.40 5.38
C PRO A 2 8.48 14.01 6.02
N THR A 3 7.50 13.62 6.84
CA THR A 3 7.35 12.26 7.35
C THR A 3 6.44 11.49 6.40
N ILE A 4 6.94 10.38 5.85
CA ILE A 4 6.29 9.58 4.81
C ILE A 4 6.16 8.14 5.30
N PHE A 5 4.96 7.59 5.18
CA PHE A 5 4.69 6.17 5.40
C PHE A 5 4.47 5.49 4.06
N ASP A 6 5.31 4.51 3.75
CA ASP A 6 5.27 3.70 2.52
C ASP A 6 4.82 2.28 2.86
N ILE A 7 3.53 2.01 2.69
CA ILE A 7 2.88 0.77 3.06
C ILE A 7 2.75 -0.11 1.82
N GLY A 8 3.47 -1.25 1.81
CA GLY A 8 3.75 -2.05 0.62
C GLY A 8 5.00 -1.55 -0.09
N GLY A 9 6.14 -1.52 0.65
CA GLY A 9 7.41 -0.96 0.17
C GLY A 9 8.09 -1.75 -0.93
N ASN A 10 7.76 -3.05 -1.08
CA ASN A 10 8.37 -3.97 -2.02
C ASN A 10 9.91 -3.86 -2.01
N LYS A 11 10.54 -3.60 -3.16
CA LYS A 11 12.00 -3.43 -3.30
C LYS A 11 12.52 -2.03 -2.96
N GLY A 12 11.66 -1.14 -2.44
CA GLY A 12 12.00 0.24 -2.06
C GLY A 12 11.98 1.25 -3.18
N GLN A 13 11.24 1.01 -4.27
CA GLN A 13 11.13 1.93 -5.41
C GLN A 13 10.53 3.28 -4.97
N SER A 14 9.52 3.25 -4.10
CA SER A 14 8.92 4.46 -3.53
C SER A 14 9.92 5.22 -2.67
N ILE A 15 10.73 4.54 -1.88
CA ILE A 15 11.78 5.16 -1.07
C ILE A 15 12.77 5.91 -1.97
N GLU A 16 13.26 5.27 -3.05
CA GLU A 16 14.18 5.90 -4.02
C GLU A 16 13.57 7.18 -4.63
N LYS A 17 12.27 7.11 -4.96
CA LYS A 17 11.53 8.25 -5.50
C LYS A 17 11.45 9.39 -4.49
N TYR A 18 11.08 9.10 -3.24
CA TYR A 18 10.92 10.11 -2.21
C TYR A 18 12.25 10.77 -1.79
N LEU A 19 13.33 9.99 -1.73
CA LEU A 19 14.67 10.52 -1.46
C LEU A 19 15.19 11.45 -2.56
N LYS A 20 14.68 11.32 -3.80
CA LYS A 20 15.00 12.23 -4.93
C LYS A 20 14.15 13.50 -4.92
N ILE A 21 12.88 13.40 -4.50
CA ILE A 21 11.90 14.49 -4.60
C ILE A 21 11.99 15.44 -3.40
N PHE A 22 12.20 14.89 -2.20
CA PHE A 22 12.14 15.65 -0.96
C PHE A 22 13.52 15.85 -0.35
N ASP A 23 13.73 17.02 0.26
CA ASP A 23 14.94 17.25 1.07
C ASP A 23 14.78 16.53 2.41
N LYS A 24 15.69 15.59 2.67
CA LYS A 24 15.81 14.81 3.92
C LYS A 24 14.48 14.28 4.46
N PRO A 25 13.67 13.53 3.68
CA PRO A 25 12.44 12.96 4.18
C PRO A 25 12.72 11.92 5.28
N ILE A 26 11.80 11.79 6.22
CA ILE A 26 11.77 10.69 7.20
C ILE A 26 10.79 9.66 6.64
N ILE A 27 11.28 8.45 6.35
CA ILE A 27 10.47 7.42 5.66
C ILE A 27 10.32 6.21 6.56
N HIS A 28 9.08 5.82 6.85
CA HIS A 28 8.73 4.57 7.50
C HIS A 28 8.14 3.64 6.44
N SER A 29 8.86 2.58 6.07
CA SER A 29 8.42 1.64 5.04
C SER A 29 8.11 0.27 5.64
N PHE A 30 7.02 -0.34 5.16
CA PHE A 30 6.49 -1.61 5.65
C PHE A 30 6.40 -2.59 4.48
N GLU A 31 7.09 -3.73 4.61
CA GLU A 31 7.11 -4.78 3.61
C GLU A 31 7.06 -6.15 4.28
N PRO A 32 5.96 -6.91 4.14
CA PRO A 32 5.80 -8.19 4.79
C PRO A 32 6.60 -9.32 4.14
N ILE A 33 6.85 -9.27 2.83
CA ILE A 33 7.56 -10.34 2.10
C ILE A 33 9.03 -10.29 2.45
N LYS A 34 9.51 -11.34 3.12
CA LYS A 34 10.88 -11.39 3.65
C LYS A 34 11.96 -11.15 2.60
N SER A 35 11.84 -11.74 1.42
CA SER A 35 12.82 -11.57 0.33
C SER A 35 12.87 -10.13 -0.19
N GLU A 36 11.71 -9.47 -0.31
CA GLU A 36 11.62 -8.09 -0.75
C GLU A 36 12.12 -7.12 0.33
N PHE A 37 11.76 -7.40 1.58
CA PHE A 37 12.30 -6.68 2.73
C PHE A 37 13.83 -6.76 2.79
N ASP A 38 14.43 -7.94 2.62
CA ASP A 38 15.88 -8.11 2.66
C ASP A 38 16.58 -7.34 1.54
N HIS A 39 15.96 -7.30 0.36
CA HIS A 39 16.44 -6.49 -0.75
C HIS A 39 16.40 -4.98 -0.40
N MET A 40 15.27 -4.51 0.10
CA MET A 40 15.08 -3.13 0.56
C MET A 40 16.05 -2.78 1.70
N PHE A 41 16.19 -3.67 2.68
CA PHE A 41 17.10 -3.50 3.81
C PHE A 41 18.55 -3.36 3.36
N SER A 42 19.00 -4.18 2.40
CA SER A 42 20.36 -4.11 1.86
C SER A 42 20.70 -2.73 1.27
N LYS A 43 19.71 -2.08 0.66
CA LYS A 43 19.88 -0.76 0.02
C LYS A 43 19.87 0.39 1.02
N PHE A 44 18.98 0.35 2.02
CA PHE A 44 18.66 1.54 2.82
C PHE A 44 19.06 1.46 4.29
N LYS A 45 19.56 0.32 4.80
CA LYS A 45 19.94 0.13 6.21
C LYS A 45 20.91 1.18 6.78
N ASN A 46 21.69 1.83 5.93
CA ASN A 46 22.64 2.86 6.34
C ASN A 46 22.06 4.28 6.28
N ASN A 47 20.83 4.45 5.78
CA ASN A 47 20.18 5.75 5.75
C ASN A 47 19.41 5.98 7.06
N LYS A 48 19.89 6.90 7.89
CA LYS A 48 19.34 7.18 9.22
C LYS A 48 17.91 7.73 9.21
N ASN A 49 17.43 8.18 8.04
CA ASN A 49 16.08 8.72 7.88
C ASN A 49 15.11 7.69 7.30
N VAL A 50 15.53 6.44 7.09
CA VAL A 50 14.70 5.37 6.54
C VAL A 50 14.55 4.26 7.58
N PHE A 51 13.34 4.08 8.05
CA PHE A 51 12.94 3.07 9.04
C PHE A 51 12.23 1.93 8.32
N LEU A 52 12.82 0.74 8.34
CA LEU A 52 12.36 -0.42 7.59
C LEU A 52 11.71 -1.43 8.53
N ASN A 53 10.49 -1.87 8.19
CA ASN A 53 9.68 -2.75 9.03
C ASN A 53 9.29 -4.00 8.23
N ASN A 54 9.70 -5.21 8.68
CA ASN A 54 9.30 -6.47 8.05
C ASN A 54 7.96 -6.95 8.64
N CYS A 55 6.91 -6.23 8.32
CA CYS A 55 5.54 -6.54 8.68
C CYS A 55 4.57 -5.88 7.70
N ALA A 56 3.33 -6.34 7.70
CA ALA A 56 2.21 -5.65 7.06
C ALA A 56 1.53 -4.70 8.05
N LEU A 57 0.76 -3.74 7.52
CA LEU A 57 -0.21 -2.98 8.31
C LEU A 57 -1.62 -3.48 8.03
N GLY A 58 -2.49 -3.44 9.06
CA GLY A 58 -3.88 -3.87 8.96
C GLY A 58 -4.72 -3.43 10.16
N ASP A 59 -5.93 -3.97 10.28
CA ASP A 59 -6.93 -3.59 11.28
C ASP A 59 -6.67 -4.15 12.69
N LYS A 60 -5.80 -5.14 12.83
CA LYS A 60 -5.45 -5.76 14.11
C LYS A 60 -4.03 -6.33 14.08
N THR A 61 -3.46 -6.50 15.26
CA THR A 61 -2.16 -7.17 15.43
C THR A 61 -2.36 -8.67 15.44
N GLU A 62 -1.84 -9.35 14.41
CA GLU A 62 -1.94 -10.81 14.24
C GLU A 62 -0.84 -11.36 13.32
N GLU A 63 -0.69 -12.68 13.27
CA GLU A 63 0.01 -13.39 12.20
C GLU A 63 -1.01 -13.88 11.17
N LYS A 64 -0.74 -13.67 9.89
CA LYS A 64 -1.65 -14.04 8.79
C LYS A 64 -0.88 -14.59 7.59
N GLU A 65 -1.54 -15.46 6.83
CA GLU A 65 -1.00 -16.02 5.59
C GLU A 65 -1.15 -15.03 4.44
N LEU A 66 -0.03 -14.76 3.74
CA LEU A 66 0.06 -13.95 2.54
C LEU A 66 0.32 -14.85 1.33
N ASN A 67 -0.50 -14.75 0.29
CA ASN A 67 -0.31 -15.45 -0.97
C ASN A 67 0.81 -14.78 -1.76
N ILE A 68 1.90 -15.49 -1.99
CA ILE A 68 3.05 -14.99 -2.75
C ILE A 68 2.87 -15.37 -4.22
N THR A 69 2.97 -14.37 -5.10
CA THR A 69 2.82 -14.55 -6.54
C THR A 69 4.17 -14.54 -7.25
N VAL A 70 4.19 -15.00 -8.52
CA VAL A 70 5.38 -14.97 -9.39
C VAL A 70 5.99 -13.56 -9.45
N LYS A 71 5.17 -12.53 -9.49
CA LYS A 71 5.59 -11.14 -9.32
C LYS A 71 5.20 -10.65 -7.93
N SER A 72 6.15 -10.56 -7.03
CA SER A 72 5.96 -10.22 -5.61
C SER A 72 5.05 -9.00 -5.37
N GLY A 73 5.11 -8.00 -6.24
CA GLY A 73 4.25 -6.81 -6.16
C GLY A 73 2.75 -7.07 -6.37
N ASN A 74 2.35 -8.28 -6.74
CA ASN A 74 0.93 -8.67 -6.86
C ASN A 74 0.51 -9.65 -5.75
N SER A 75 1.36 -9.85 -4.75
CA SER A 75 1.07 -10.72 -3.60
C SER A 75 0.01 -10.07 -2.70
N SER A 76 -0.91 -10.89 -2.18
CA SER A 76 -2.08 -10.38 -1.45
C SER A 76 -2.52 -11.32 -0.34
N PHE A 77 -3.18 -10.77 0.67
CA PHE A 77 -3.94 -11.54 1.66
C PHE A 77 -5.22 -12.13 1.08
N ASN A 78 -5.73 -11.55 0.00
CA ASN A 78 -6.91 -12.02 -0.70
C ASN A 78 -6.54 -13.06 -1.77
N LYS A 79 -7.48 -13.93 -2.11
CA LYS A 79 -7.29 -14.90 -3.20
C LYS A 79 -7.50 -14.21 -4.53
N ILE A 80 -6.68 -14.54 -5.51
CA ILE A 80 -6.85 -14.04 -6.88
C ILE A 80 -8.01 -14.83 -7.53
N ASN A 81 -8.94 -14.13 -8.17
CA ASN A 81 -10.05 -14.74 -8.88
C ASN A 81 -9.56 -15.45 -10.15
N PRO A 82 -9.85 -16.75 -10.31
CA PRO A 82 -9.47 -17.49 -11.50
C PRO A 82 -10.28 -17.04 -12.72
N GLY A 83 -9.68 -17.16 -13.91
CA GLY A 83 -10.34 -16.89 -15.19
C GLY A 83 -10.53 -15.41 -15.52
N THR A 84 -10.03 -14.49 -14.70
CA THR A 84 -10.05 -13.04 -15.01
C THR A 84 -9.08 -12.70 -16.12
N ASP A 85 -9.38 -11.67 -16.91
CA ASP A 85 -8.49 -11.23 -17.98
C ASP A 85 -7.17 -10.68 -17.41
N TRP A 86 -7.22 -10.06 -16.24
CA TRP A 86 -6.04 -9.64 -15.50
C TRP A 86 -5.11 -10.83 -15.20
N LEU A 87 -5.63 -11.93 -14.64
CA LEU A 87 -4.82 -13.09 -14.28
C LEU A 87 -4.24 -13.79 -15.52
N LYS A 88 -5.03 -13.93 -16.60
CA LYS A 88 -4.56 -14.47 -17.89
C LYS A 88 -3.39 -13.66 -18.43
N LEU A 89 -3.55 -12.32 -18.46
CA LEU A 89 -2.49 -11.43 -18.94
C LEU A 89 -1.23 -11.54 -18.11
N ARG A 90 -1.37 -11.43 -16.77
CA ARG A 90 -0.22 -11.50 -15.86
C ARG A 90 0.49 -12.84 -15.93
N SER A 91 -0.25 -13.94 -16.03
CA SER A 91 0.31 -15.27 -16.20
C SER A 91 1.12 -15.39 -17.49
N ASN A 92 0.60 -14.88 -18.59
CA ASN A 92 1.31 -14.85 -19.88
C ASN A 92 2.58 -13.99 -19.83
N GLN A 93 2.51 -12.78 -19.22
CA GLN A 93 3.67 -11.90 -19.05
C GLN A 93 4.83 -12.54 -18.27
N HIS A 94 4.50 -13.45 -17.35
CA HIS A 94 5.48 -14.14 -16.51
C HIS A 94 5.76 -15.59 -16.92
N ASN A 95 5.32 -16.00 -18.13
CA ASN A 95 5.49 -17.34 -18.67
C ASN A 95 5.05 -18.46 -17.69
N THR A 96 3.90 -18.26 -17.04
CA THR A 96 3.30 -19.22 -16.10
C THR A 96 1.83 -19.46 -16.44
N SER A 97 1.22 -20.46 -15.80
CA SER A 97 -0.23 -20.68 -15.89
C SER A 97 -0.94 -19.93 -14.77
N GLU A 98 -2.25 -19.63 -14.96
CA GLU A 98 -3.08 -19.04 -13.91
C GLU A 98 -3.03 -19.83 -12.60
N LYS A 99 -3.05 -21.17 -12.70
CA LYS A 99 -2.98 -22.10 -11.55
C LYS A 99 -1.66 -21.99 -10.76
N ASN A 100 -0.57 -21.63 -11.44
CA ASN A 100 0.78 -21.54 -10.84
C ASN A 100 1.20 -20.08 -10.58
N TYR A 101 0.30 -19.13 -10.75
CA TYR A 101 0.59 -17.72 -10.53
C TYR A 101 0.89 -17.41 -9.06
N VAL A 102 0.14 -18.03 -8.14
CA VAL A 102 0.49 -18.09 -6.70
C VAL A 102 1.50 -19.21 -6.52
N THR A 103 2.68 -18.87 -6.03
CA THR A 103 3.82 -19.80 -5.93
C THR A 103 3.99 -20.41 -4.55
N SER A 104 3.60 -19.69 -3.52
CA SER A 104 3.72 -20.11 -2.12
C SER A 104 2.84 -19.26 -1.20
N VAL A 105 2.81 -19.65 0.07
CA VAL A 105 2.18 -18.89 1.14
C VAL A 105 3.24 -18.59 2.20
N GLN A 106 3.28 -17.35 2.69
CA GLN A 106 4.18 -16.91 3.76
C GLN A 106 3.35 -16.39 4.94
N LYS A 107 3.67 -16.83 6.15
CA LYS A 107 3.14 -16.22 7.37
C LYS A 107 3.87 -14.91 7.64
N VAL A 108 3.12 -13.87 7.90
CA VAL A 108 3.63 -12.51 8.12
C VAL A 108 2.94 -11.88 9.32
N ASN A 109 3.66 -11.03 10.04
CA ASN A 109 3.10 -10.24 11.11
C ASN A 109 2.35 -9.05 10.55
N ILE A 110 1.19 -8.77 11.11
CA ILE A 110 0.39 -7.56 10.87
C ILE A 110 0.37 -6.75 12.16
N ILE A 111 0.51 -5.44 12.05
CA ILE A 111 0.33 -4.48 13.15
C ILE A 111 -0.60 -3.35 12.70
N LYS A 112 -1.14 -2.57 13.64
CA LYS A 112 -1.92 -1.37 13.30
C LYS A 112 -1.00 -0.17 13.13
N LEU A 113 -1.34 0.72 12.18
CA LEU A 113 -0.64 1.99 12.05
C LEU A 113 -0.78 2.84 13.32
N ASP A 114 -1.95 2.81 13.95
CA ASP A 114 -2.22 3.52 15.19
C ASP A 114 -1.23 3.13 16.30
N ASP A 115 -1.04 1.81 16.51
CA ASP A 115 -0.11 1.27 17.52
C ASP A 115 1.34 1.65 17.19
N TYR A 116 1.74 1.51 15.90
CA TYR A 116 3.08 1.90 15.46
C TYR A 116 3.37 3.39 15.70
N CYS A 117 2.38 4.26 15.44
CA CYS A 117 2.53 5.71 15.68
C CYS A 117 2.66 6.03 17.17
N GLU A 118 1.94 5.31 18.03
CA GLU A 118 2.04 5.48 19.48
C GLU A 118 3.41 5.03 20.00
N ASP A 119 3.84 3.82 19.65
CA ASP A 119 5.12 3.23 20.07
C ASP A 119 6.34 4.06 19.64
N ASN A 120 6.25 4.72 18.48
CA ASN A 120 7.33 5.52 17.91
C ASN A 120 7.16 7.04 18.12
N ASN A 121 6.16 7.47 18.91
CA ASN A 121 5.87 8.88 19.19
C ASN A 121 5.68 9.73 17.92
N ILE A 122 5.01 9.18 16.89
CA ILE A 122 4.72 9.89 15.63
C ILE A 122 3.54 10.83 15.85
N SER A 123 3.79 12.11 15.79
CA SER A 123 2.75 13.14 16.02
C SER A 123 2.09 13.65 14.74
N SER A 124 2.75 13.51 13.58
CA SER A 124 2.23 13.98 12.29
C SER A 124 2.86 13.19 11.15
N ILE A 125 2.05 12.91 10.11
CA ILE A 125 2.46 12.22 8.87
C ILE A 125 2.07 13.11 7.70
N ASP A 126 3.04 13.47 6.87
CA ASP A 126 2.79 14.32 5.70
C ASP A 126 2.17 13.54 4.55
N LEU A 127 2.59 12.28 4.37
CA LEU A 127 2.08 11.41 3.32
C LEU A 127 2.01 9.96 3.79
N VAL A 128 0.86 9.33 3.59
CA VAL A 128 0.69 7.87 3.66
C VAL A 128 0.46 7.36 2.25
N LYS A 129 1.35 6.50 1.74
CA LYS A 129 1.13 5.70 0.53
C LYS A 129 0.68 4.30 0.95
N ILE A 130 -0.43 3.83 0.37
CA ILE A 130 -0.98 2.49 0.61
C ILE A 130 -1.08 1.76 -0.73
N ASP A 131 -0.37 0.64 -0.84
CA ASP A 131 -0.31 -0.20 -2.03
C ASP A 131 -0.14 -1.64 -1.54
N THR A 132 -1.24 -2.24 -1.12
CA THR A 132 -1.25 -3.51 -0.39
C THR A 132 -2.03 -4.60 -1.11
N GLN A 133 -2.35 -4.34 -2.39
CA GLN A 133 -2.93 -5.31 -3.30
C GLN A 133 -4.24 -5.92 -2.76
N GLY A 134 -5.20 -5.04 -2.44
CA GLY A 134 -6.53 -5.42 -1.98
C GLY A 134 -6.69 -5.49 -0.45
N TYR A 135 -5.77 -4.88 0.32
CA TYR A 135 -5.84 -4.83 1.79
C TYR A 135 -5.87 -3.38 2.33
N GLU A 136 -6.08 -2.40 1.46
CA GLU A 136 -6.04 -0.96 1.73
C GLU A 136 -7.08 -0.54 2.76
N ASP A 137 -8.29 -1.12 2.68
CA ASP A 137 -9.37 -0.86 3.66
C ASP A 137 -8.96 -1.28 5.08
N LYS A 138 -8.23 -2.40 5.22
CA LYS A 138 -7.74 -2.89 6.50
C LYS A 138 -6.63 -2.02 7.08
N VAL A 139 -5.77 -1.50 6.21
CA VAL A 139 -4.76 -0.50 6.61
C VAL A 139 -5.44 0.76 7.14
N LEU A 140 -6.44 1.28 6.43
CA LEU A 140 -7.19 2.47 6.86
C LEU A 140 -7.98 2.23 8.15
N GLU A 141 -8.58 1.04 8.31
CA GLU A 141 -9.26 0.65 9.53
C GLU A 141 -8.31 0.66 10.74
N GLY A 142 -7.09 0.13 10.60
CA GLY A 142 -6.03 0.15 11.62
C GLY A 142 -5.34 1.50 11.81
N SER A 143 -5.76 2.52 11.04
CA SER A 143 -5.24 3.90 11.09
C SER A 143 -6.25 4.89 11.64
N LEU A 144 -7.44 4.42 12.08
CA LEU A 144 -8.59 5.27 12.38
C LEU A 144 -8.34 6.31 13.47
N ASN A 145 -7.57 6.00 14.51
CA ASN A 145 -7.27 6.96 15.57
C ASN A 145 -6.34 8.06 15.05
N THR A 146 -5.33 7.70 14.28
CA THR A 146 -4.41 8.64 13.64
C THR A 146 -5.13 9.56 12.64
N ILE A 147 -6.09 9.02 11.88
CA ILE A 147 -6.97 9.78 10.97
C ILE A 147 -7.87 10.74 11.76
N LYS A 148 -8.59 10.26 12.78
CA LYS A 148 -9.49 11.05 13.63
C LYS A 148 -8.79 12.19 14.35
N GLN A 149 -7.56 11.97 14.76
CA GLN A 149 -6.72 12.99 15.40
C GLN A 149 -6.12 13.99 14.41
N ASN A 150 -6.46 13.92 13.12
CA ASN A 150 -5.93 14.76 12.05
C ASN A 150 -4.40 14.73 11.93
N LYS A 151 -3.77 13.61 12.26
CA LYS A 151 -2.32 13.48 12.16
C LYS A 151 -1.81 13.23 10.74
N ILE A 152 -2.69 12.84 9.80
CA ILE A 152 -2.34 12.55 8.40
C ILE A 152 -2.77 13.72 7.52
N LYS A 153 -1.83 14.25 6.69
CA LYS A 153 -2.08 15.38 5.79
C LYS A 153 -2.50 14.94 4.39
N ALA A 154 -1.88 13.86 3.87
CA ALA A 154 -2.20 13.33 2.54
C ALA A 154 -2.19 11.80 2.55
N ILE A 155 -3.04 11.20 1.72
CA ILE A 155 -3.10 9.77 1.48
C ILE A 155 -3.05 9.53 -0.03
N VAL A 156 -2.20 8.61 -0.46
CA VAL A 156 -2.21 8.02 -1.81
C VAL A 156 -2.52 6.55 -1.63
N THR A 157 -3.56 6.08 -2.27
CA THR A 157 -3.94 4.66 -2.20
C THR A 157 -4.25 4.12 -3.58
N GLU A 158 -3.92 2.85 -3.78
CA GLU A 158 -4.35 2.14 -4.98
C GLU A 158 -5.84 1.79 -4.88
N ILE A 159 -6.54 1.93 -5.99
CA ILE A 159 -7.92 1.46 -6.17
C ILE A 159 -7.95 0.51 -7.37
N MET A 160 -8.67 -0.59 -7.23
CA MET A 160 -8.88 -1.57 -8.28
C MET A 160 -10.28 -1.42 -8.88
N PHE A 161 -10.36 -1.39 -10.19
CA PHE A 161 -11.62 -1.24 -10.95
C PHE A 161 -12.14 -2.57 -11.48
N ASP A 162 -11.42 -3.68 -11.23
CA ASP A 162 -11.80 -5.01 -11.68
C ASP A 162 -11.79 -6.01 -10.52
N ASN A 163 -12.46 -7.12 -10.73
CA ASN A 163 -12.64 -8.21 -9.76
C ASN A 163 -11.40 -9.11 -9.71
N ILE A 164 -10.24 -8.53 -9.42
CA ILE A 164 -8.93 -9.22 -9.40
C ILE A 164 -8.87 -10.22 -8.24
N TYR A 165 -9.38 -9.83 -7.08
CA TYR A 165 -9.38 -10.64 -5.86
C TYR A 165 -10.78 -11.10 -5.49
N ASP A 166 -10.90 -12.14 -4.66
CA ASP A 166 -12.15 -12.67 -4.12
C ASP A 166 -12.92 -11.65 -3.27
N LYS A 167 -12.24 -10.60 -2.81
CA LYS A 167 -12.83 -9.43 -2.20
C LYS A 167 -12.72 -8.25 -3.17
N TYR A 168 -13.86 -7.88 -3.75
CA TYR A 168 -13.97 -6.61 -4.48
C TYR A 168 -14.14 -5.47 -3.49
N PHE A 169 -13.41 -4.37 -3.67
CA PHE A 169 -13.66 -3.14 -2.95
C PHE A 169 -13.62 -1.92 -3.89
N SER A 170 -14.45 -0.96 -3.54
CA SER A 170 -14.72 0.23 -4.32
C SER A 170 -14.16 1.48 -3.65
N PHE A 171 -14.36 2.63 -4.29
CA PHE A 171 -14.12 3.93 -3.64
C PHE A 171 -14.79 4.05 -2.27
N TYR A 172 -16.03 3.55 -2.14
CA TYR A 172 -16.75 3.58 -0.87
C TYR A 172 -15.99 2.89 0.27
N ASP A 173 -15.35 1.75 -0.02
CA ASP A 173 -14.63 0.98 0.99
C ASP A 173 -13.39 1.71 1.53
N ILE A 174 -12.82 2.61 0.74
CA ILE A 174 -11.75 3.52 1.14
C ILE A 174 -12.31 4.78 1.77
N GLU A 175 -13.24 5.45 1.09
CA GLU A 175 -13.74 6.78 1.45
C GLU A 175 -14.52 6.81 2.75
N LYS A 176 -15.21 5.71 3.12
CA LYS A 176 -15.90 5.59 4.44
C LYS A 176 -14.97 5.83 5.63
N PHE A 177 -13.66 5.56 5.48
CA PHE A 177 -12.66 5.74 6.53
C PHE A 177 -12.05 7.16 6.57
N ILE A 178 -12.07 7.90 5.46
CA ILE A 178 -11.31 9.14 5.34
C ILE A 178 -12.18 10.38 5.08
N ILE A 179 -13.25 10.27 4.27
CA ILE A 179 -14.13 11.42 3.96
C ILE A 179 -14.79 12.04 5.21
N PRO A 180 -15.30 11.24 6.19
CA PRO A 180 -15.84 11.79 7.43
C PRO A 180 -14.84 12.61 8.25
N TYR A 181 -13.53 12.46 7.99
CA TYR A 181 -12.44 13.12 8.71
C TYR A 181 -11.72 14.17 7.86
N ASN A 182 -12.48 14.89 7.04
CA ASN A 182 -12.02 16.03 6.25
C ASN A 182 -11.08 15.74 5.09
N PHE A 183 -10.92 14.50 4.66
CA PHE A 183 -10.19 14.22 3.43
C PHE A 183 -11.04 14.52 2.20
N ARG A 184 -10.38 14.93 1.12
CA ARG A 184 -10.98 15.17 -0.18
C ARG A 184 -10.11 14.56 -1.27
N MET A 185 -10.74 13.86 -2.21
CA MET A 185 -10.08 13.42 -3.42
C MET A 185 -9.66 14.63 -4.25
N VAL A 186 -8.41 14.65 -4.69
CA VAL A 186 -7.83 15.76 -5.48
C VAL A 186 -7.28 15.30 -6.82
N ALA A 187 -6.95 14.03 -6.98
CA ALA A 187 -6.47 13.49 -8.26
C ALA A 187 -6.67 11.98 -8.35
N ILE A 188 -6.72 11.49 -9.58
CA ILE A 188 -6.64 10.08 -9.96
C ILE A 188 -5.55 9.97 -11.02
N ASP A 189 -4.58 9.08 -10.82
CA ASP A 189 -3.51 8.83 -11.79
C ASP A 189 -3.80 7.57 -12.62
N ILE A 190 -4.28 7.75 -13.83
CA ILE A 190 -4.57 6.67 -14.78
C ILE A 190 -3.49 6.50 -15.85
N SER A 191 -2.38 7.24 -15.75
CA SER A 191 -1.39 7.38 -16.83
C SER A 191 -0.59 6.11 -17.12
N ASN A 192 -0.49 5.17 -16.17
CA ASN A 192 0.33 3.96 -16.30
C ASN A 192 -0.46 2.67 -16.57
N ASN A 193 -1.78 2.75 -16.77
CA ASN A 193 -2.65 1.58 -16.83
C ASN A 193 -3.04 1.11 -18.24
N ASN A 194 -2.15 1.30 -19.23
CA ASN A 194 -2.34 0.84 -20.61
C ASN A 194 -2.05 -0.67 -20.80
N LEU A 195 -2.36 -1.51 -19.81
CA LEU A 195 -2.13 -2.95 -19.95
C LEU A 195 -3.07 -3.61 -20.96
N PHE A 196 -4.24 -2.98 -21.17
CA PHE A 196 -5.24 -3.38 -22.16
C PHE A 196 -5.73 -2.12 -22.85
N SER A 197 -5.88 -2.13 -24.15
CA SER A 197 -6.36 -0.98 -24.90
C SER A 197 -7.75 -0.56 -24.41
N GLY A 198 -7.82 0.53 -23.67
CA GLY A 198 -9.06 1.14 -23.19
C GLY A 198 -9.59 0.64 -21.85
N THR A 199 -8.93 -0.29 -21.15
CA THR A 199 -9.37 -0.79 -19.84
C THR A 199 -8.40 -0.37 -18.75
N VAL A 200 -8.93 0.23 -17.68
CA VAL A 200 -8.19 0.59 -16.47
C VAL A 200 -8.51 -0.44 -15.39
N PHE A 201 -7.50 -1.16 -14.91
CA PHE A 201 -7.67 -2.17 -13.85
C PHE A 201 -7.44 -1.63 -12.47
N GLU A 202 -6.51 -0.69 -12.34
CA GLU A 202 -6.07 -0.11 -11.07
C GLU A 202 -5.66 1.35 -11.29
N SER A 203 -5.70 2.15 -10.25
CA SER A 203 -5.23 3.53 -10.28
C SER A 203 -4.82 4.01 -8.89
N ASN A 204 -3.84 4.92 -8.84
CA ASN A 204 -3.56 5.65 -7.63
C ASN A 204 -4.52 6.82 -7.48
N VAL A 205 -5.12 6.94 -6.30
CA VAL A 205 -6.03 8.03 -5.93
C VAL A 205 -5.40 8.84 -4.80
N TYR A 206 -5.50 10.16 -4.93
CA TYR A 206 -4.85 11.12 -4.04
C TYR A 206 -5.90 11.86 -3.22
N TYR A 207 -5.73 11.83 -1.90
CA TYR A 207 -6.60 12.53 -0.95
C TYR A 207 -5.79 13.51 -0.11
N LEU A 208 -6.32 14.71 0.07
CA LEU A 208 -5.76 15.73 0.95
C LEU A 208 -6.70 16.01 2.11
N ASN A 209 -6.16 16.19 3.30
CA ASN A 209 -6.90 16.60 4.47
C ASN A 209 -7.11 18.13 4.44
N LYS A 210 -8.36 18.57 4.35
CA LYS A 210 -8.76 20.00 4.24
C LYS A 210 -8.31 20.87 5.43
N ASN A 211 -7.98 20.29 6.57
CA ASN A 211 -7.45 21.03 7.69
C ASN A 211 -6.06 21.61 7.45
N TYR A 212 -5.32 21.07 6.47
CA TYR A 212 -3.95 21.49 6.13
C TYR A 212 -3.86 22.27 4.83
N TYR A 213 -4.90 22.25 3.99
CA TYR A 213 -4.90 22.91 2.69
C TYR A 213 -6.13 23.81 2.57
N LYS A 214 -5.89 25.11 2.42
CA LYS A 214 -6.94 26.05 2.00
C LYS A 214 -7.07 25.91 0.48
N LEU A 215 -8.20 25.43 0.03
CA LEU A 215 -8.57 25.44 -1.39
C LEU A 215 -9.17 26.78 -1.74
#